data_1a707be32877658686e6c86e9df319aa
#
_entry.id   1a707be32877658686e6c86e9df319aa
#
_cell.length_a   1.000
_cell.length_b   1.000
_cell.length_c   1.000
_cell.angle_alpha   90.00
_cell.angle_beta   90.00
_cell.angle_gamma   90.00
#
_symmetry.space_group_name_H-M   'P 1'
#
loop_
_entity.id
_entity.type
_entity.pdbx_description
1 polymer ?
#
loop_
_entity_poly.entity_id
_entity_poly.type
_entity_poly.pdbx_seq_one_letter_code
_entity_poly.pdbx_strand_id
1 'polypeptide(L)'
;FFYLSTGFGAAAFQLLLYYFQINEVSNILLAEGLTVSQINSFFQTSDLSYNMVELIGREKLLSGLSAFNGVMVGASGALYGILVAFAFLFPNARLMLLFPPIPVKAKILVPVLILSDLFFGFTSYSIGPIAHFAHVGGAITGLVMLWYWKKNQFNNNRLN
;
A
#
# COMPACT_ATOMS: atom_id res chain seq x y z
N PHE A 1 15.36 3.36 13.69
CA PHE A 1 15.61 2.41 12.61
C PHE A 1 14.33 1.74 12.15
N PHE A 2 13.61 0.96 12.97
CA PHE A 2 12.43 0.18 12.61
C PHE A 2 11.36 1.01 11.88
N TYR A 3 10.99 2.18 12.44
CA TYR A 3 10.02 3.11 11.86
C TYR A 3 10.39 3.54 10.43
N LEU A 4 11.64 3.97 10.22
CA LEU A 4 12.10 4.38 8.89
C LEU A 4 12.12 3.22 7.91
N SER A 5 12.59 2.05 8.34
CA SER A 5 12.63 0.86 7.47
C SER A 5 11.24 0.41 7.04
N THR A 6 10.26 0.42 7.94
CA THR A 6 8.88 0.09 7.59
C THR A 6 8.24 1.16 6.70
N GLY A 7 8.62 2.43 6.86
CA GLY A 7 8.21 3.52 5.98
C GLY A 7 8.77 3.37 4.57
N PHE A 8 10.06 3.06 4.43
CA PHE A 8 10.67 2.76 3.13
C PHE A 8 10.06 1.53 2.48
N GLY A 9 9.80 0.46 3.26
CA GLY A 9 9.11 -0.73 2.76
C GLY A 9 7.71 -0.44 2.26
N ALA A 10 6.96 0.39 2.98
CA ALA A 10 5.64 0.85 2.57
C ALA A 10 5.69 1.62 1.24
N ALA A 11 6.63 2.56 1.12
CA ALA A 11 6.82 3.35 -0.09
C ALA A 11 7.24 2.47 -1.27
N ALA A 12 8.21 1.58 -1.08
CA ALA A 12 8.69 0.67 -2.12
C ALA A 12 7.55 -0.24 -2.64
N PHE A 13 6.72 -0.77 -1.73
CA PHE A 13 5.59 -1.62 -2.10
C PHE A 13 4.55 -0.87 -2.93
N GLN A 14 4.20 0.35 -2.54
CA GLN A 14 3.25 1.19 -3.28
C GLN A 14 3.80 1.61 -4.65
N LEU A 15 5.07 2.02 -4.72
CA LEU A 15 5.72 2.39 -5.97
C LEU A 15 5.79 1.20 -6.95
N LEU A 16 6.03 -0.01 -6.44
CA LEU A 16 6.01 -1.22 -7.26
C LEU A 16 4.63 -1.46 -7.88
N LEU A 17 3.56 -1.26 -7.09
CA LEU A 17 2.19 -1.39 -7.60
C LEU A 17 1.87 -0.31 -8.64
N TYR A 18 2.26 0.94 -8.40
CA TYR A 18 2.09 2.01 -9.39
C TYR A 18 2.82 1.69 -10.69
N TYR A 19 4.04 1.17 -10.60
CA TYR A 19 4.80 0.72 -11.77
C TYR A 19 4.04 -0.34 -12.58
N PHE A 20 3.48 -1.36 -11.92
CA PHE A 20 2.69 -2.38 -12.61
C PHE A 20 1.41 -1.82 -13.24
N GLN A 21 0.69 -0.94 -12.55
CA GLN A 21 -0.54 -0.32 -13.08
C GLN A 21 -0.25 0.55 -14.30
N ILE A 22 0.80 1.38 -14.26
CA ILE A 22 1.20 2.23 -15.38
C ILE A 22 1.63 1.36 -16.57
N ASN A 23 2.46 0.34 -16.34
CA ASN A 23 2.90 -0.55 -17.41
C ASN A 23 1.74 -1.35 -18.01
N GLU A 24 0.79 -1.80 -17.21
CA GLU A 24 -0.37 -2.52 -17.70
C GLU A 24 -1.19 -1.66 -18.67
N VAL A 25 -1.52 -0.43 -18.26
CA VAL A 25 -2.25 0.52 -19.12
C VAL A 25 -1.45 0.86 -20.37
N SER A 26 -0.15 1.13 -20.22
CA SER A 26 0.74 1.43 -21.37
C SER A 26 0.79 0.28 -22.38
N ASN A 27 0.95 -0.95 -21.90
CA ASN A 27 1.02 -2.14 -22.76
C ASN A 27 -0.29 -2.39 -23.52
N ILE A 28 -1.43 -2.19 -22.87
CA ILE A 28 -2.72 -2.32 -23.52
C ILE A 28 -2.88 -1.25 -24.61
N LEU A 29 -2.55 0.01 -24.32
CA LEU A 29 -2.63 1.10 -25.31
C LEU A 29 -1.68 0.88 -26.49
N LEU A 30 -0.46 0.34 -26.26
CA LEU A 30 0.46 -0.05 -27.32
C LEU A 30 -0.11 -1.17 -28.19
N ALA A 31 -0.74 -2.17 -27.59
CA ALA A 31 -1.35 -3.29 -28.32
C ALA A 31 -2.52 -2.82 -29.21
N GLU A 32 -3.23 -1.77 -28.80
CA GLU A 32 -4.29 -1.10 -29.58
C GLU A 32 -3.74 -0.13 -30.63
N GLY A 33 -2.44 -0.08 -30.82
CA GLY A 33 -1.79 0.67 -31.92
C GLY A 33 -1.45 2.14 -31.60
N LEU A 34 -1.57 2.57 -30.33
CA LEU A 34 -1.13 3.91 -29.95
C LEU A 34 0.40 3.98 -29.91
N THR A 35 0.94 5.13 -30.30
CA THR A 35 2.36 5.39 -30.21
C THR A 35 2.80 5.75 -28.79
N VAL A 36 4.07 5.53 -28.47
CA VAL A 36 4.66 5.92 -27.19
C VAL A 36 4.45 7.42 -26.90
N SER A 37 4.51 8.27 -27.94
CA SER A 37 4.28 9.71 -27.79
C SER A 37 2.85 10.03 -27.34
N GLN A 38 1.86 9.34 -27.90
CA GLN A 38 0.44 9.51 -27.51
C GLN A 38 0.19 9.03 -26.07
N ILE A 39 0.80 7.92 -25.68
CA ILE A 39 0.71 7.38 -24.32
C ILE A 39 1.36 8.33 -23.31
N ASN A 40 2.54 8.87 -23.62
CA ASN A 40 3.19 9.85 -22.77
C ASN A 40 2.37 11.15 -22.64
N SER A 41 1.79 11.61 -23.75
CA SER A 41 0.86 12.76 -23.73
C SER A 41 -0.34 12.50 -22.83
N PHE A 42 -0.96 11.31 -22.93
CA PHE A 42 -2.07 10.91 -22.07
C PHE A 42 -1.72 11.01 -20.57
N PHE A 43 -0.59 10.46 -20.14
CA PHE A 43 -0.17 10.53 -18.74
C PHE A 43 0.15 11.96 -18.30
N GLN A 44 0.72 12.80 -19.15
CA GLN A 44 1.08 14.17 -18.81
C GLN A 44 -0.12 15.13 -18.78
N THR A 45 -1.03 15.00 -19.76
CA THR A 45 -2.20 15.90 -19.86
C THR A 45 -3.41 15.40 -19.09
N SER A 46 -3.43 14.10 -18.74
CA SER A 46 -4.60 13.42 -18.15
C SER A 46 -5.86 13.52 -19.03
N ASP A 47 -5.69 13.71 -20.34
CA ASP A 47 -6.78 13.85 -21.29
C ASP A 47 -7.32 12.46 -21.68
N LEU A 48 -8.58 12.21 -21.35
CA LEU A 48 -9.30 10.98 -21.67
C LEU A 48 -9.94 11.14 -23.05
N SER A 49 -9.22 10.88 -24.13
CA SER A 49 -9.81 10.91 -25.47
C SER A 49 -10.91 9.83 -25.58
N TYR A 50 -11.97 10.15 -26.33
CA TYR A 50 -13.08 9.23 -26.57
C TYR A 50 -12.61 7.87 -27.09
N ASN A 51 -11.66 7.86 -28.02
CA ASN A 51 -11.11 6.63 -28.61
C ASN A 51 -10.41 5.76 -27.55
N MET A 52 -9.64 6.34 -26.64
CA MET A 52 -8.98 5.57 -25.56
C MET A 52 -9.99 4.96 -24.58
N VAL A 53 -11.05 5.71 -24.27
CA VAL A 53 -12.13 5.22 -23.39
C VAL A 53 -12.89 4.06 -24.05
N GLU A 54 -13.12 4.13 -25.34
CA GLU A 54 -13.77 3.05 -26.10
C GLU A 54 -12.92 1.78 -26.17
N LEU A 55 -11.59 1.94 -26.33
CA LEU A 55 -10.64 0.83 -26.46
C LEU A 55 -10.47 0.03 -25.17
N ILE A 56 -10.22 0.69 -24.06
CA ILE A 56 -9.82 -0.02 -22.82
C ILE A 56 -10.69 0.30 -21.59
N GLY A 57 -11.68 1.16 -21.75
CA GLY A 57 -12.59 1.57 -20.69
C GLY A 57 -12.04 2.66 -19.78
N ARG A 58 -12.96 3.49 -19.30
CA ARG A 58 -12.64 4.65 -18.46
C ARG A 58 -11.96 4.27 -17.14
N GLU A 59 -12.43 3.22 -16.49
CA GLU A 59 -11.90 2.80 -15.17
C GLU A 59 -10.43 2.40 -15.26
N LYS A 60 -10.05 1.69 -16.33
CA LYS A 60 -8.66 1.27 -16.54
C LYS A 60 -7.74 2.47 -16.79
N LEU A 61 -8.16 3.42 -17.60
CA LEU A 61 -7.42 4.66 -17.85
C LEU A 61 -7.26 5.47 -16.55
N LEU A 62 -8.32 5.63 -15.78
CA LEU A 62 -8.28 6.32 -14.49
C LEU A 62 -7.36 5.61 -13.49
N SER A 63 -7.30 4.28 -13.48
CA SER A 63 -6.36 3.53 -12.65
C SER A 63 -4.90 3.86 -12.99
N GLY A 64 -4.54 3.88 -14.28
CA GLY A 64 -3.20 4.27 -14.71
C GLY A 64 -2.87 5.72 -14.37
N LEU A 65 -3.79 6.65 -14.61
CA LEU A 65 -3.62 8.07 -14.27
C LEU A 65 -3.49 8.30 -12.77
N SER A 66 -4.27 7.61 -11.94
CA SER A 66 -4.16 7.73 -10.49
C SER A 66 -2.85 7.16 -9.97
N ALA A 67 -2.30 6.13 -10.60
CA ALA A 67 -0.97 5.61 -10.28
C ALA A 67 0.14 6.59 -10.70
N PHE A 68 0.01 7.18 -11.90
CA PHE A 68 1.00 8.14 -12.42
C PHE A 68 1.04 9.45 -11.63
N ASN A 69 -0.13 9.99 -11.27
CA ASN A 69 -0.27 11.21 -10.48
C ASN A 69 -0.31 10.95 -8.97
N GLY A 70 -0.12 9.69 -8.56
CA GLY A 70 -0.27 9.29 -7.16
C GLY A 70 0.73 9.97 -6.24
N VAL A 71 0.21 10.71 -5.27
CA VAL A 71 1.01 11.33 -4.22
C VAL A 71 0.84 10.53 -2.94
N MET A 72 1.95 10.04 -2.41
CA MET A 72 1.96 9.39 -1.10
C MET A 72 2.37 10.40 -0.04
N VAL A 73 1.45 10.70 0.86
CA VAL A 73 1.70 11.59 1.99
C VAL A 73 1.33 10.90 3.29
N GLY A 74 2.20 10.99 4.28
CA GLY A 74 1.91 10.52 5.63
C GLY A 74 2.79 9.38 6.12
N ALA A 75 2.91 9.33 7.43
CA ALA A 75 3.70 8.34 8.17
C ALA A 75 2.94 7.03 8.41
N SER A 76 1.71 6.90 7.90
CA SER A 76 0.80 5.80 8.24
C SER A 76 1.34 4.42 7.83
N GLY A 77 2.01 4.29 6.69
CA GLY A 77 2.65 3.04 6.30
C GLY A 77 3.72 2.59 7.30
N ALA A 78 4.53 3.51 7.80
CA ALA A 78 5.51 3.22 8.85
C ALA A 78 4.83 2.81 10.18
N LEU A 79 3.72 3.48 10.52
CA LEU A 79 2.93 3.15 11.72
C LEU A 79 2.31 1.76 11.64
N TYR A 80 1.87 1.31 10.47
CA TYR A 80 1.37 -0.06 10.29
C TYR A 80 2.42 -1.11 10.61
N GLY A 81 3.68 -0.87 10.24
CA GLY A 81 4.78 -1.73 10.64
C GLY A 81 4.96 -1.80 12.17
N ILE A 82 4.86 -0.65 12.85
CA ILE A 82 4.91 -0.60 14.32
C ILE A 82 3.70 -1.31 14.94
N LEU A 83 2.49 -1.09 14.40
CA LEU A 83 1.27 -1.73 14.89
C LEU A 83 1.37 -3.26 14.79
N VAL A 84 1.90 -3.79 13.69
CA VAL A 84 2.13 -5.22 13.53
C VAL A 84 3.12 -5.75 14.57
N ALA A 85 4.24 -5.07 14.75
CA ALA A 85 5.22 -5.44 15.77
C ALA A 85 4.61 -5.38 17.19
N PHE A 86 3.83 -4.35 17.49
CA PHE A 86 3.13 -4.20 18.76
C PHE A 86 2.11 -5.33 18.98
N ALA A 87 1.29 -5.64 17.98
CA ALA A 87 0.29 -6.71 18.08
C ALA A 87 0.93 -8.08 18.28
N PHE A 88 2.11 -8.29 17.68
CA PHE A 88 2.85 -9.52 17.82
C PHE A 88 3.49 -9.67 19.21
N LEU A 89 4.09 -8.59 19.73
CA LEU A 89 4.76 -8.58 21.05
C LEU A 89 3.76 -8.50 22.21
N PHE A 90 2.68 -7.76 22.04
CA PHE A 90 1.68 -7.49 23.06
C PHE A 90 0.25 -7.83 22.60
N PRO A 91 -0.05 -9.09 22.23
CA PRO A 91 -1.29 -9.47 21.57
C PRO A 91 -2.56 -9.17 22.36
N ASN A 92 -2.48 -9.18 23.69
CA ASN A 92 -3.61 -8.93 24.58
C ASN A 92 -3.71 -7.48 25.08
N ALA A 93 -2.76 -6.61 24.68
CA ALA A 93 -2.85 -5.19 24.98
C ALA A 93 -4.10 -4.61 24.32
N ARG A 94 -4.79 -3.72 25.04
CA ARG A 94 -6.01 -3.07 24.56
C ARG A 94 -5.65 -1.71 23.95
N LEU A 95 -5.97 -1.55 22.67
CA LEU A 95 -5.90 -0.28 21.97
C LEU A 95 -7.28 0.37 21.97
N MET A 96 -7.35 1.62 22.36
CA MET A 96 -8.60 2.38 22.36
C MET A 96 -8.87 2.92 20.95
N LEU A 97 -9.99 2.55 20.35
CA LEU A 97 -10.48 3.22 19.16
C LEU A 97 -10.95 4.63 19.54
N LEU A 98 -10.75 5.59 18.63
CA LEU A 98 -11.14 6.97 18.87
C LEU A 98 -12.67 7.15 18.85
N PHE A 99 -13.32 6.52 17.86
CA PHE A 99 -14.78 6.55 17.69
C PHE A 99 -15.29 5.20 17.16
N PRO A 100 -16.19 4.54 17.89
CA PRO A 100 -16.53 4.75 19.30
C PRO A 100 -15.35 4.35 20.22
N PRO A 101 -15.23 4.88 21.45
CA PRO A 101 -14.10 4.60 22.34
C PRO A 101 -14.22 3.18 22.92
N ILE A 102 -13.93 2.18 22.08
CA ILE A 102 -13.99 0.76 22.45
C ILE A 102 -12.57 0.21 22.58
N PRO A 103 -12.23 -0.43 23.71
CA PRO A 103 -10.94 -1.09 23.89
C PRO A 103 -10.91 -2.42 23.13
N VAL A 104 -10.12 -2.52 22.06
CA VAL A 104 -9.95 -3.72 21.25
C VAL A 104 -8.55 -4.30 21.47
N LYS A 105 -8.44 -5.62 21.58
CA LYS A 105 -7.14 -6.30 21.69
C LYS A 105 -6.33 -6.11 20.40
N ALA A 106 -5.03 -5.82 20.54
CA ALA A 106 -4.13 -5.58 19.41
C ALA A 106 -4.13 -6.72 18.38
N LYS A 107 -4.16 -7.98 18.84
CA LYS A 107 -4.24 -9.17 17.98
C LYS A 107 -5.50 -9.28 17.13
N ILE A 108 -6.54 -8.51 17.42
CA ILE A 108 -7.78 -8.45 16.65
C ILE A 108 -7.78 -7.19 15.79
N LEU A 109 -7.48 -6.05 16.39
CA LEU A 109 -7.53 -4.75 15.71
C LEU A 109 -6.58 -4.70 14.50
N VAL A 110 -5.31 -5.10 14.69
CA VAL A 110 -4.31 -4.93 13.63
C VAL A 110 -4.59 -5.80 12.41
N PRO A 111 -4.92 -7.11 12.52
CA PRO A 111 -5.36 -7.89 11.36
C PRO A 111 -6.62 -7.33 10.68
N VAL A 112 -7.59 -6.82 11.43
CA VAL A 112 -8.81 -6.21 10.87
C VAL A 112 -8.46 -4.96 10.05
N LEU A 113 -7.57 -4.10 10.54
CA LEU A 113 -7.11 -2.92 9.79
C LEU A 113 -6.42 -3.33 8.48
N ILE A 114 -5.51 -4.32 8.51
CA ILE A 114 -4.81 -4.81 7.31
C ILE A 114 -5.78 -5.42 6.30
N LEU A 115 -6.74 -6.22 6.76
CA LEU A 115 -7.77 -6.82 5.90
C LEU A 115 -8.68 -5.75 5.29
N SER A 116 -9.02 -4.70 6.06
CA SER A 116 -9.79 -3.57 5.56
C SER A 116 -9.02 -2.82 4.46
N ASP A 117 -7.72 -2.58 4.65
CA ASP A 117 -6.89 -1.94 3.62
C ASP A 117 -6.77 -2.80 2.37
N LEU A 118 -6.62 -4.12 2.51
CA LEU A 118 -6.65 -5.03 1.36
C LEU A 118 -7.99 -4.97 0.63
N PHE A 119 -9.09 -5.01 1.36
CA PHE A 119 -10.43 -4.93 0.77
C PHE A 119 -10.63 -3.63 0.00
N PHE A 120 -10.35 -2.47 0.62
CA PHE A 120 -10.48 -1.17 -0.04
C PHE A 120 -9.44 -0.95 -1.15
N GLY A 121 -8.26 -1.53 -1.04
CA GLY A 121 -7.25 -1.47 -2.09
C GLY A 121 -7.63 -2.23 -3.36
N PHE A 122 -8.40 -3.32 -3.26
CA PHE A 122 -8.88 -4.10 -4.40
C PHE A 122 -10.25 -3.66 -4.93
N THR A 123 -10.99 -2.87 -4.17
CA THR A 123 -12.31 -2.40 -4.57
C THR A 123 -12.24 -0.96 -5.07
N SER A 124 -13.15 -0.59 -5.96
CA SER A 124 -13.34 0.81 -6.39
C SER A 124 -13.95 1.70 -5.29
N TYR A 125 -14.30 1.13 -4.14
CA TYR A 125 -14.83 1.84 -2.98
C TYR A 125 -13.69 2.39 -2.11
N SER A 126 -12.90 3.32 -2.64
CA SER A 126 -11.90 4.01 -1.83
C SER A 126 -12.55 5.13 -1.01
N ILE A 127 -12.39 5.08 0.31
CA ILE A 127 -12.80 6.15 1.22
C ILE A 127 -11.68 7.20 1.25
N GLY A 128 -11.58 8.02 0.21
CA GLY A 128 -10.60 9.10 0.08
C GLY A 128 -9.26 8.68 -0.54
N PRO A 129 -8.29 9.60 -0.64
CA PRO A 129 -6.99 9.36 -1.26
C PRO A 129 -6.03 8.62 -0.32
N ILE A 130 -6.39 7.40 0.08
CA ILE A 130 -5.60 6.60 0.99
C ILE A 130 -4.80 5.56 0.19
N ALA A 131 -3.49 5.52 0.38
CA ALA A 131 -2.62 4.52 -0.20
C ALA A 131 -2.69 3.20 0.61
N HIS A 132 -3.81 2.47 0.48
CA HIS A 132 -4.08 1.24 1.23
C HIS A 132 -2.95 0.21 1.12
N PHE A 133 -2.38 0.07 -0.06
CA PHE A 133 -1.26 -0.87 -0.27
C PHE A 133 0.06 -0.42 0.37
N ALA A 134 0.26 0.88 0.62
CA ALA A 134 1.39 1.35 1.42
C ALA A 134 1.27 0.86 2.88
N HIS A 135 0.06 0.84 3.45
CA HIS A 135 -0.19 0.26 4.77
C HIS A 135 0.17 -1.22 4.82
N VAL A 136 -0.28 -1.98 3.83
CA VAL A 136 0.03 -3.41 3.69
C VAL A 136 1.54 -3.62 3.54
N GLY A 137 2.21 -2.84 2.70
CA GLY A 137 3.67 -2.88 2.52
C GLY A 137 4.44 -2.61 3.81
N GLY A 138 4.00 -1.60 4.59
CA GLY A 138 4.55 -1.29 5.90
C GLY A 138 4.34 -2.43 6.91
N ALA A 139 3.14 -3.01 6.94
CA ALA A 139 2.80 -4.15 7.77
C ALA A 139 3.67 -5.38 7.46
N ILE A 140 3.84 -5.73 6.18
CA ILE A 140 4.67 -6.85 5.73
C ILE A 140 6.13 -6.61 6.12
N THR A 141 6.67 -5.42 5.85
CA THR A 141 8.06 -5.08 6.19
C THR A 141 8.29 -5.16 7.70
N GLY A 142 7.35 -4.64 8.50
CA GLY A 142 7.40 -4.73 9.96
C GLY A 142 7.38 -6.18 10.45
N LEU A 143 6.55 -7.03 9.87
CA LEU A 143 6.47 -8.45 10.22
C LEU A 143 7.77 -9.19 9.88
N VAL A 144 8.33 -8.95 8.68
CA VAL A 144 9.59 -9.57 8.25
C VAL A 144 10.75 -9.16 9.17
N MET A 145 10.86 -7.88 9.50
CA MET A 145 11.89 -7.38 10.41
C MET A 145 11.75 -7.99 11.80
N LEU A 146 10.53 -8.03 12.33
CA LEU A 146 10.27 -8.62 13.64
C LEU A 146 10.59 -10.11 13.66
N TRP A 147 10.19 -10.85 12.64
CA TRP A 147 10.52 -12.27 12.50
C TRP A 147 12.03 -12.51 12.44
N TYR A 148 12.75 -11.71 11.66
CA TYR A 148 14.21 -11.78 11.56
C TYR A 148 14.88 -11.52 12.92
N TRP A 149 14.46 -10.49 13.64
CA TRP A 149 15.01 -10.18 14.95
C TRP A 149 14.71 -11.27 15.96
N LYS A 150 13.47 -11.76 16.00
CA LYS A 150 13.10 -12.84 16.89
C LYS A 150 13.94 -14.11 16.65
N LYS A 151 14.16 -14.46 15.38
CA LYS A 151 14.99 -15.60 15.00
C LYS A 151 16.45 -15.44 15.45
N ASN A 152 17.00 -14.23 15.36
CA ASN A 152 18.40 -13.96 15.67
C ASN A 152 18.64 -13.63 17.16
N GLN A 153 17.61 -13.24 17.92
CA GLN A 153 17.73 -13.03 19.37
C GLN A 153 17.84 -14.35 20.16
N PHE A 154 17.41 -15.47 19.61
CA PHE A 154 17.55 -16.79 20.22
C PHE A 154 18.96 -17.38 20.16
N ASN A 155 19.94 -16.70 19.62
CA ASN A 155 21.34 -17.04 19.80
C ASN A 155 21.76 -16.61 21.21
N ASN A 156 21.74 -17.56 22.16
CA ASN A 156 21.92 -17.42 23.61
C ASN A 156 23.24 -16.81 24.09
N ASN A 157 24.05 -16.17 23.25
CA ASN A 157 25.36 -15.65 23.57
C ASN A 157 25.45 -14.11 23.63
N ARG A 158 24.36 -13.38 23.75
CA ARG A 158 24.38 -11.90 23.81
C ARG A 158 23.86 -11.27 25.08
N LEU A 159 23.66 -12.05 26.13
CA LEU A 159 23.39 -11.52 27.48
C LEU A 159 24.39 -12.13 28.46
N ASN A 160 25.65 -11.70 28.37
CA ASN A 160 26.61 -11.65 29.46
C ASN A 160 27.40 -10.37 29.31
#